data_a1f96305ed4aee8587cb91593a8b5dc9
#
_entry.id   a1f96305ed4aee8587cb91593a8b5dc9
#
_cell.length_a   1.000
_cell.length_b   1.000
_cell.length_c   1.000
_cell.angle_alpha   90.00
_cell.angle_beta   90.00
_cell.angle_gamma   90.00
#
_symmetry.space_group_name_H-M   'P 1'
#
loop_
_entity.id
_entity.type
_entity.pdbx_description
1 polymer ?
#
loop_
_entity_poly.entity_id
_entity_poly.type
_entity_poly.pdbx_seq_one_letter_code
_entity_poly.pdbx_strand_id
1 'polypeptide(L)'
;TRTKQTIGAVITASLLGLSSAAHAFTACQVTDIGGVDDKGFNATAWKGVQDAVAKHGIDSKLLESKSETDYVPHLSSLVAEGCDVIVSVGFLMGEATANAANENPTANFSIVDFAYTPAMANVVGQVFATDQAAFLAGYLSAGVSKTGIVGTFGGINIPPVTVFMDGFAAGVTHYNSVKGTSVQVLGWDPSAKEGLFTGNFNSLDDGRAFAQNLYDEGADIVMPVAGPVSQGSAALASELGTDNLKIIGVDADQYYKDAKNKSVYLTTVMKAMDATVLAVIESVLDGSFEGGLAVGTLENNGVG
;
A
#
# COMPACT_ATOMS: atom_id res chain seq x y z
N THR A 1 -53.48 -53.15 -57.25
CA THR A 1 -53.28 -52.52 -55.90
C THR A 1 -51.79 -52.21 -55.72
N ARG A 2 -51.41 -50.92 -55.85
CA ARG A 2 -50.08 -50.45 -55.64
C ARG A 2 -50.07 -49.71 -54.29
N THR A 3 -49.31 -50.23 -53.33
CA THR A 3 -49.07 -49.63 -52.02
C THR A 3 -47.94 -48.55 -52.14
N LYS A 4 -48.26 -47.32 -51.83
CA LYS A 4 -47.24 -46.24 -51.71
C LYS A 4 -46.63 -46.26 -50.27
N GLN A 5 -45.36 -46.52 -50.18
CA GLN A 5 -44.55 -46.28 -48.95
C GLN A 5 -44.17 -44.86 -48.91
N THR A 6 -44.53 -44.13 -47.85
CA THR A 6 -44.09 -42.77 -47.55
C THR A 6 -42.92 -42.90 -46.60
N ILE A 7 -41.72 -42.44 -47.06
CA ILE A 7 -40.51 -42.37 -46.23
C ILE A 7 -40.54 -41.02 -45.52
N GLY A 8 -40.75 -41.05 -44.21
CA GLY A 8 -40.64 -39.86 -43.37
C GLY A 8 -39.19 -39.62 -43.03
N ALA A 9 -38.63 -38.51 -43.49
CA ALA A 9 -37.28 -38.03 -43.08
C ALA A 9 -37.36 -37.36 -41.70
N VAL A 10 -36.77 -37.97 -40.71
CA VAL A 10 -36.53 -37.36 -39.39
C VAL A 10 -35.31 -36.45 -39.47
N ILE A 11 -35.52 -35.14 -39.46
CA ILE A 11 -34.45 -34.15 -39.36
C ILE A 11 -34.10 -33.99 -37.86
N THR A 12 -33.02 -34.61 -37.44
CA THR A 12 -32.45 -34.42 -36.10
C THR A 12 -31.67 -33.09 -36.11
N ALA A 13 -32.28 -32.03 -35.58
CA ALA A 13 -31.56 -30.76 -35.37
C ALA A 13 -30.61 -30.90 -34.17
N SER A 14 -29.33 -31.06 -34.47
CA SER A 14 -28.25 -31.00 -33.45
C SER A 14 -28.08 -29.54 -33.00
N LEU A 15 -28.62 -29.18 -31.83
CA LEU A 15 -28.23 -27.96 -31.13
C LEU A 15 -26.78 -28.11 -30.68
N LEU A 16 -25.86 -27.54 -31.45
CA LEU A 16 -24.49 -27.24 -31.00
C LEU A 16 -24.62 -26.10 -29.98
N GLY A 17 -24.65 -26.43 -28.70
CA GLY A 17 -24.48 -25.48 -27.63
C GLY A 17 -23.09 -24.89 -27.71
N LEU A 18 -22.98 -23.65 -28.17
CA LEU A 18 -21.78 -22.83 -27.95
C LEU A 18 -21.68 -22.59 -26.46
N SER A 19 -20.89 -23.46 -25.78
CA SER A 19 -20.36 -23.13 -24.45
C SER A 19 -19.41 -21.96 -24.65
N SER A 20 -19.89 -20.73 -24.49
CA SER A 20 -18.99 -19.64 -24.21
C SER A 20 -18.25 -20.02 -22.90
N ALA A 21 -16.96 -20.31 -23.00
CA ALA A 21 -16.11 -20.39 -21.81
C ALA A 21 -16.33 -19.05 -21.07
N ALA A 22 -17.00 -19.10 -19.92
CA ALA A 22 -17.11 -17.93 -19.08
C ALA A 22 -15.67 -17.54 -18.72
N HIS A 23 -15.25 -16.35 -19.13
CA HIS A 23 -13.98 -15.78 -18.70
C HIS A 23 -14.02 -15.69 -17.17
N ALA A 24 -13.09 -16.34 -16.49
CA ALA A 24 -12.98 -16.24 -15.05
C ALA A 24 -12.44 -14.84 -14.72
N PHE A 25 -13.13 -14.13 -13.83
CA PHE A 25 -12.68 -12.79 -13.40
C PHE A 25 -11.30 -12.90 -12.76
N THR A 26 -10.37 -12.05 -13.18
CA THR A 26 -8.99 -12.04 -12.72
C THR A 26 -8.59 -10.68 -12.18
N ALA A 27 -8.25 -10.61 -10.88
CA ALA A 27 -7.69 -9.44 -10.25
C ALA A 27 -6.15 -9.52 -10.23
N CYS A 28 -5.49 -8.50 -10.74
CA CYS A 28 -4.04 -8.48 -10.92
C CYS A 28 -3.38 -7.37 -10.10
N GLN A 29 -2.16 -7.61 -9.63
CA GLN A 29 -1.36 -6.61 -8.93
C GLN A 29 0.04 -6.53 -9.49
N VAL A 30 0.58 -5.30 -9.57
CA VAL A 30 2.00 -5.02 -9.77
C VAL A 30 2.54 -4.37 -8.50
N THR A 31 3.63 -4.92 -7.94
CA THR A 31 4.32 -4.29 -6.81
C THR A 31 5.31 -3.24 -7.28
N ASP A 32 5.66 -2.30 -6.39
CA ASP A 32 6.88 -1.54 -6.54
C ASP A 32 8.14 -2.40 -6.28
N ILE A 33 9.30 -1.74 -6.18
CA ILE A 33 10.59 -2.42 -5.99
C ILE A 33 10.76 -3.08 -4.61
N GLY A 34 9.85 -2.87 -3.67
CA GLY A 34 9.87 -3.49 -2.34
C GLY A 34 9.49 -4.97 -2.36
N GLY A 35 8.79 -5.42 -3.42
CA GLY A 35 8.30 -6.79 -3.54
C GLY A 35 7.17 -7.14 -2.56
N VAL A 36 6.55 -8.30 -2.73
CA VAL A 36 5.36 -8.71 -1.95
C VAL A 36 5.68 -9.17 -0.53
N ASP A 37 6.93 -9.58 -0.26
CA ASP A 37 7.36 -10.05 1.06
C ASP A 37 7.87 -8.92 1.98
N ASP A 38 7.49 -7.68 1.71
CA ASP A 38 7.91 -6.47 2.42
C ASP A 38 7.37 -6.34 3.86
N LYS A 39 6.50 -7.24 4.27
CA LYS A 39 5.79 -7.25 5.57
C LYS A 39 4.93 -6.01 5.84
N GLY A 40 4.66 -5.21 4.83
CA GLY A 40 4.00 -3.92 4.97
C GLY A 40 3.16 -3.56 3.77
N PHE A 41 3.66 -2.62 2.98
CA PHE A 41 2.96 -1.91 1.93
C PHE A 41 2.41 -2.82 0.81
N ASN A 42 3.30 -3.51 0.08
CA ASN A 42 2.89 -4.39 -1.01
C ASN A 42 2.14 -5.63 -0.52
N ALA A 43 2.60 -6.21 0.60
CA ALA A 43 1.94 -7.37 1.22
C ALA A 43 0.50 -7.07 1.65
N THR A 44 0.23 -5.86 2.16
CA THR A 44 -1.12 -5.47 2.59
C THR A 44 -2.04 -5.23 1.39
N ALA A 45 -1.57 -4.57 0.34
CA ALA A 45 -2.33 -4.43 -0.90
C ALA A 45 -2.66 -5.81 -1.52
N TRP A 46 -1.65 -6.70 -1.59
CA TRP A 46 -1.84 -8.06 -2.08
C TRP A 46 -2.85 -8.87 -1.26
N LYS A 47 -2.87 -8.66 0.05
CA LYS A 47 -3.90 -9.27 0.92
C LYS A 47 -5.30 -8.90 0.46
N GLY A 48 -5.56 -7.67 0.03
CA GLY A 48 -6.86 -7.25 -0.53
C GLY A 48 -7.25 -8.05 -1.77
N VAL A 49 -6.31 -8.34 -2.66
CA VAL A 49 -6.52 -9.24 -3.81
C VAL A 49 -6.82 -10.66 -3.34
N GLN A 50 -6.07 -11.18 -2.38
CA GLN A 50 -6.27 -12.53 -1.83
C GLN A 50 -7.61 -12.65 -1.10
N ASP A 51 -8.05 -11.61 -0.39
CA ASP A 51 -9.36 -11.57 0.26
C ASP A 51 -10.50 -11.61 -0.78
N ALA A 52 -10.34 -10.93 -1.94
CA ALA A 52 -11.27 -11.02 -3.05
C ALA A 52 -11.33 -12.45 -3.63
N VAL A 53 -10.18 -13.10 -3.84
CA VAL A 53 -10.11 -14.50 -4.27
C VAL A 53 -10.85 -15.41 -3.29
N ALA A 54 -10.58 -15.27 -2.00
CA ALA A 54 -11.21 -16.10 -0.97
C ALA A 54 -12.73 -15.88 -0.86
N LYS A 55 -13.19 -14.63 -1.05
CA LYS A 55 -14.59 -14.24 -0.90
C LYS A 55 -15.45 -14.56 -2.14
N HIS A 56 -14.89 -14.38 -3.34
CA HIS A 56 -15.62 -14.41 -4.60
C HIS A 56 -15.23 -15.55 -5.53
N GLY A 57 -14.16 -16.31 -5.21
CA GLY A 57 -13.69 -17.43 -6.05
C GLY A 57 -13.13 -16.99 -7.41
N ILE A 58 -12.55 -15.77 -7.45
CA ILE A 58 -11.92 -15.21 -8.65
C ILE A 58 -10.49 -15.67 -8.79
N ASP A 59 -9.89 -15.50 -9.97
CA ASP A 59 -8.48 -15.72 -10.18
C ASP A 59 -7.65 -14.46 -9.81
N SER A 60 -6.36 -14.66 -9.57
CA SER A 60 -5.46 -13.54 -9.30
C SER A 60 -4.10 -13.75 -9.92
N LYS A 61 -3.40 -12.65 -10.20
CA LYS A 61 -2.04 -12.62 -10.69
C LYS A 61 -1.21 -11.52 -10.04
N LEU A 62 0.05 -11.84 -9.73
CA LEU A 62 1.00 -10.92 -9.14
C LEU A 62 2.24 -10.83 -10.04
N LEU A 63 2.67 -9.60 -10.33
CA LEU A 63 3.98 -9.31 -10.91
C LEU A 63 4.77 -8.41 -9.95
N GLU A 64 6.00 -8.84 -9.65
CA GLU A 64 6.89 -8.09 -8.76
C GLU A 64 7.95 -7.35 -9.56
N SER A 65 8.03 -6.02 -9.38
CA SER A 65 9.04 -5.20 -10.02
C SER A 65 10.37 -5.25 -9.25
N LYS A 66 11.46 -5.33 -9.97
CA LYS A 66 12.83 -5.26 -9.41
C LYS A 66 13.46 -3.89 -9.65
N SER A 67 12.90 -3.12 -10.57
CA SER A 67 13.28 -1.76 -10.89
C SER A 67 12.08 -0.98 -11.44
N GLU A 68 12.16 0.33 -11.48
CA GLU A 68 11.10 1.18 -12.06
C GLU A 68 10.90 0.91 -13.57
N THR A 69 11.93 0.40 -14.27
CA THR A 69 11.83 0.02 -15.68
C THR A 69 10.91 -1.18 -15.92
N ASP A 70 10.53 -1.93 -14.89
CA ASP A 70 9.63 -3.07 -14.98
C ASP A 70 8.15 -2.64 -14.97
N TYR A 71 7.82 -1.43 -14.51
CA TYR A 71 6.43 -0.99 -14.33
C TYR A 71 5.63 -1.03 -15.62
N VAL A 72 6.12 -0.39 -16.69
CA VAL A 72 5.43 -0.36 -17.99
C VAL A 72 5.28 -1.75 -18.61
N PRO A 73 6.33 -2.58 -18.71
CA PRO A 73 6.20 -3.96 -19.20
C PRO A 73 5.21 -4.81 -18.40
N HIS A 74 5.21 -4.70 -17.07
CA HIS A 74 4.30 -5.46 -16.22
C HIS A 74 2.84 -5.05 -16.45
N LEU A 75 2.53 -3.75 -16.45
CA LEU A 75 1.19 -3.26 -16.71
C LEU A 75 0.69 -3.67 -18.11
N SER A 76 1.54 -3.54 -19.14
CA SER A 76 1.20 -3.96 -20.50
C SER A 76 0.93 -5.46 -20.60
N SER A 77 1.72 -6.28 -19.88
CA SER A 77 1.50 -7.74 -19.82
C SER A 77 0.15 -8.10 -19.21
N LEU A 78 -0.19 -7.49 -18.07
CA LEU A 78 -1.46 -7.77 -17.39
C LEU A 78 -2.68 -7.33 -18.20
N VAL A 79 -2.59 -6.20 -18.91
CA VAL A 79 -3.62 -5.77 -19.86
C VAL A 79 -3.78 -6.79 -21.00
N ALA A 80 -2.67 -7.21 -21.61
CA ALA A 80 -2.66 -8.19 -22.71
C ALA A 80 -3.19 -9.57 -22.27
N GLU A 81 -3.01 -9.94 -21.01
CA GLU A 81 -3.52 -11.17 -20.41
C GLU A 81 -5.00 -11.11 -20.03
N GLY A 82 -5.62 -9.93 -20.14
CA GLY A 82 -7.05 -9.75 -19.92
C GLY A 82 -7.44 -9.68 -18.43
N CYS A 83 -6.59 -9.12 -17.58
CA CYS A 83 -6.98 -8.83 -16.19
C CYS A 83 -8.19 -7.88 -16.15
N ASP A 84 -9.21 -8.20 -15.38
CA ASP A 84 -10.43 -7.39 -15.25
C ASP A 84 -10.21 -6.13 -14.42
N VAL A 85 -9.28 -6.19 -13.48
CA VAL A 85 -8.77 -5.06 -12.71
C VAL A 85 -7.28 -5.21 -12.43
N ILE A 86 -6.54 -4.12 -12.57
CA ILE A 86 -5.08 -4.07 -12.34
C ILE A 86 -4.80 -3.06 -11.23
N VAL A 87 -4.21 -3.54 -10.14
CA VAL A 87 -3.80 -2.74 -8.98
C VAL A 87 -2.30 -2.45 -9.08
N SER A 88 -1.95 -1.19 -9.27
CA SER A 88 -0.59 -0.69 -9.16
C SER A 88 -0.32 -0.28 -7.72
N VAL A 89 0.79 -0.73 -7.13
CA VAL A 89 1.10 -0.43 -5.72
C VAL A 89 2.32 0.48 -5.63
N GLY A 90 2.08 1.76 -5.31
CA GLY A 90 3.12 2.74 -5.05
C GLY A 90 3.10 3.98 -5.94
N PHE A 91 3.47 5.10 -5.32
CA PHE A 91 3.48 6.44 -5.91
C PHE A 91 4.29 6.53 -7.22
N LEU A 92 5.45 5.84 -7.27
CA LEU A 92 6.35 5.88 -8.42
C LEU A 92 5.76 5.24 -9.69
N MET A 93 4.69 4.44 -9.55
CA MET A 93 3.96 3.85 -10.69
C MET A 93 2.94 4.82 -11.33
N GLY A 94 2.80 6.04 -10.81
CA GLY A 94 1.78 6.99 -11.25
C GLY A 94 1.79 7.26 -12.76
N GLU A 95 2.94 7.56 -13.36
CA GLU A 95 3.05 7.81 -14.79
C GLU A 95 2.79 6.55 -15.63
N ALA A 96 3.37 5.42 -15.23
CA ALA A 96 3.19 4.13 -15.93
C ALA A 96 1.71 3.69 -15.93
N THR A 97 1.03 3.84 -14.79
CA THR A 97 -0.41 3.52 -14.67
C THR A 97 -1.27 4.46 -15.52
N ALA A 98 -0.97 5.77 -15.54
CA ALA A 98 -1.71 6.71 -16.38
C ALA A 98 -1.57 6.37 -17.87
N ASN A 99 -0.36 6.04 -18.31
CA ASN A 99 -0.11 5.67 -19.71
C ASN A 99 -0.87 4.37 -20.07
N ALA A 100 -0.78 3.34 -19.25
CA ALA A 100 -1.51 2.09 -19.46
C ALA A 100 -3.03 2.32 -19.50
N ALA A 101 -3.58 3.15 -18.62
CA ALA A 101 -5.00 3.46 -18.56
C ALA A 101 -5.48 4.28 -19.78
N ASN A 102 -4.70 5.25 -20.26
CA ASN A 102 -5.01 6.04 -21.46
C ASN A 102 -5.00 5.18 -22.72
N GLU A 103 -4.05 4.25 -22.84
CA GLU A 103 -3.95 3.33 -23.98
C GLU A 103 -5.06 2.25 -23.96
N ASN A 104 -5.62 1.97 -22.77
CA ASN A 104 -6.63 0.92 -22.57
C ASN A 104 -7.86 1.46 -21.83
N PRO A 105 -8.67 2.32 -22.45
CA PRO A 105 -9.77 3.05 -21.79
C PRO A 105 -10.91 2.16 -21.26
N THR A 106 -10.95 0.89 -21.66
CA THR A 106 -11.94 -0.09 -21.18
C THR A 106 -11.42 -1.01 -20.08
N ALA A 107 -10.13 -0.96 -19.75
CA ALA A 107 -9.54 -1.69 -18.65
C ALA A 107 -9.68 -0.88 -17.34
N ASN A 108 -9.88 -1.59 -16.22
CA ASN A 108 -10.02 -0.97 -14.92
C ASN A 108 -8.69 -1.00 -14.17
N PHE A 109 -8.29 0.15 -13.67
CA PHE A 109 -7.07 0.29 -12.90
C PHE A 109 -7.35 0.84 -11.50
N SER A 110 -6.48 0.51 -10.58
CA SER A 110 -6.36 1.21 -9.30
C SER A 110 -4.91 1.46 -8.98
N ILE A 111 -4.61 2.52 -8.25
CA ILE A 111 -3.26 2.83 -7.81
C ILE A 111 -3.24 3.23 -6.34
N VAL A 112 -2.36 2.61 -5.57
CA VAL A 112 -2.15 2.91 -4.15
C VAL A 112 -1.14 4.05 -4.01
N ASP A 113 -1.45 5.01 -3.14
CA ASP A 113 -0.63 6.20 -2.81
C ASP A 113 -0.48 7.22 -3.96
N PHE A 114 -1.37 7.21 -4.93
CA PHE A 114 -1.38 8.20 -6.01
C PHE A 114 -2.80 8.63 -6.37
N ALA A 115 -2.93 9.88 -6.82
CA ALA A 115 -4.19 10.43 -7.35
C ALA A 115 -3.92 11.30 -8.57
N TYR A 116 -4.85 11.28 -9.53
CA TYR A 116 -4.75 12.07 -10.74
C TYR A 116 -5.62 13.33 -10.68
N THR A 117 -5.11 14.42 -11.22
CA THR A 117 -5.86 15.67 -11.40
C THR A 117 -5.68 16.19 -12.83
N PRO A 118 -6.73 16.16 -13.67
CA PRO A 118 -8.08 15.66 -13.39
C PRO A 118 -8.14 14.16 -13.15
N ALA A 119 -9.19 13.67 -12.50
CA ALA A 119 -9.42 12.25 -12.29
C ALA A 119 -9.60 11.51 -13.62
N MET A 120 -9.11 10.29 -13.70
CA MET A 120 -9.25 9.41 -14.86
C MET A 120 -10.48 8.51 -14.70
N ALA A 121 -11.27 8.34 -15.76
CA ALA A 121 -12.55 7.61 -15.68
C ALA A 121 -12.39 6.10 -15.39
N ASN A 122 -11.23 5.54 -15.71
CA ASN A 122 -10.92 4.12 -15.54
C ASN A 122 -9.80 3.84 -14.53
N VAL A 123 -9.49 4.80 -13.65
CA VAL A 123 -8.51 4.63 -12.57
C VAL A 123 -9.07 5.11 -11.24
N VAL A 124 -9.03 4.27 -10.21
CA VAL A 124 -9.25 4.67 -8.81
C VAL A 124 -7.90 4.93 -8.15
N GLY A 125 -7.63 6.20 -7.80
CA GLY A 125 -6.51 6.55 -6.93
C GLY A 125 -6.88 6.32 -5.47
N GLN A 126 -6.04 5.59 -4.74
CA GLN A 126 -6.23 5.33 -3.31
C GLN A 126 -5.19 6.13 -2.53
N VAL A 127 -5.61 7.10 -1.75
CA VAL A 127 -4.74 7.92 -0.89
C VAL A 127 -5.17 7.81 0.56
N PHE A 128 -4.25 8.08 1.48
CA PHE A 128 -4.46 7.85 2.91
C PHE A 128 -4.05 9.09 3.70
N ALA A 129 -4.94 9.59 4.54
CA ALA A 129 -4.68 10.68 5.47
C ALA A 129 -3.89 10.15 6.70
N THR A 130 -2.69 9.65 6.44
CA THR A 130 -1.84 9.04 7.45
C THR A 130 -1.32 10.03 8.48
N ASP A 131 -1.35 11.34 8.18
CA ASP A 131 -1.12 12.40 9.15
C ASP A 131 -2.03 12.28 10.37
N GLN A 132 -3.28 11.85 10.20
CA GLN A 132 -4.23 11.68 11.30
C GLN A 132 -3.76 10.61 12.31
N ALA A 133 -3.38 9.43 11.84
CA ALA A 133 -2.88 8.36 12.70
C ALA A 133 -1.45 8.63 13.17
N ALA A 134 -0.60 9.20 12.32
CA ALA A 134 0.76 9.61 12.70
C ALA A 134 0.76 10.70 13.77
N PHE A 135 -0.24 11.60 13.78
CA PHE A 135 -0.42 12.58 14.87
C PHE A 135 -0.59 11.88 16.22
N LEU A 136 -1.41 10.82 16.28
CA LEU A 136 -1.61 10.04 17.51
C LEU A 136 -0.31 9.35 17.93
N ALA A 137 0.44 8.80 16.97
CA ALA A 137 1.72 8.16 17.24
C ALA A 137 2.78 9.17 17.73
N GLY A 138 2.82 10.38 17.17
CA GLY A 138 3.69 11.46 17.62
C GLY A 138 3.35 11.94 19.04
N TYR A 139 2.05 12.11 19.32
CA TYR A 139 1.59 12.48 20.65
C TYR A 139 1.95 11.41 21.69
N LEU A 140 1.74 10.12 21.36
CA LEU A 140 2.14 9.00 22.21
C LEU A 140 3.65 8.98 22.43
N SER A 141 4.44 9.13 21.37
CA SER A 141 5.90 9.12 21.41
C SER A 141 6.45 10.21 22.35
N ALA A 142 5.91 11.42 22.23
CA ALA A 142 6.29 12.53 23.11
C ALA A 142 5.97 12.23 24.60
N GLY A 143 4.86 11.50 24.85
CA GLY A 143 4.43 11.16 26.22
C GLY A 143 5.26 10.07 26.88
N VAL A 144 5.89 9.17 26.11
CA VAL A 144 6.63 8.02 26.65
C VAL A 144 8.14 8.10 26.43
N SER A 145 8.63 9.07 25.64
CA SER A 145 10.06 9.34 25.49
C SER A 145 10.71 9.62 26.83
N LYS A 146 11.85 9.00 27.10
CA LYS A 146 12.66 9.19 28.30
C LYS A 146 13.71 10.29 28.11
N THR A 147 14.17 10.48 26.87
CA THR A 147 15.18 11.48 26.52
C THR A 147 14.59 12.85 26.20
N GLY A 148 13.31 12.90 25.85
CA GLY A 148 12.67 14.08 25.29
C GLY A 148 13.05 14.35 23.84
N ILE A 149 13.62 13.36 23.14
CA ILE A 149 14.01 13.43 21.74
C ILE A 149 13.43 12.23 21.00
N VAL A 150 12.66 12.49 19.94
CA VAL A 150 12.14 11.47 19.04
C VAL A 150 12.58 11.77 17.62
N GLY A 151 12.56 10.79 16.73
CA GLY A 151 13.05 10.97 15.37
C GLY A 151 12.12 10.37 14.31
N THR A 152 12.26 10.86 13.09
CA THR A 152 11.63 10.25 11.91
C THR A 152 12.54 10.43 10.69
N PHE A 153 12.42 9.53 9.73
CA PHE A 153 13.02 9.68 8.41
C PHE A 153 12.16 8.98 7.38
N GLY A 154 12.31 9.34 6.11
CA GLY A 154 11.59 8.74 5.00
C GLY A 154 12.45 7.88 4.10
N GLY A 155 11.81 7.10 3.23
CA GLY A 155 12.50 6.45 2.11
C GLY A 155 12.87 7.48 1.05
N ILE A 156 11.89 8.08 0.40
CA ILE A 156 12.04 9.12 -0.64
C ILE A 156 11.16 10.31 -0.26
N ASN A 157 11.58 11.54 -0.60
CA ASN A 157 10.80 12.74 -0.35
C ASN A 157 9.64 12.86 -1.35
N ILE A 158 8.55 12.16 -1.05
CA ILE A 158 7.30 12.14 -1.83
C ILE A 158 6.09 12.31 -0.89
N PRO A 159 4.96 12.82 -1.40
CA PRO A 159 3.78 13.14 -0.57
C PRO A 159 3.29 12.00 0.33
N PRO A 160 3.16 10.72 -0.12
CA PRO A 160 2.67 9.65 0.74
C PRO A 160 3.65 9.26 1.87
N VAL A 161 4.89 9.75 1.83
CA VAL A 161 5.90 9.60 2.91
C VAL A 161 5.85 10.79 3.84
N THR A 162 5.93 12.01 3.29
CA THR A 162 6.03 13.22 4.11
C THR A 162 4.77 13.51 4.92
N VAL A 163 3.60 13.05 4.48
CA VAL A 163 2.35 13.18 5.24
C VAL A 163 2.38 12.45 6.59
N PHE A 164 3.06 11.31 6.70
CA PHE A 164 3.32 10.65 8.00
C PHE A 164 4.21 11.51 8.88
N MET A 165 5.31 12.03 8.30
CA MET A 165 6.31 12.80 9.04
C MET A 165 5.70 14.12 9.54
N ASP A 166 4.84 14.76 8.74
CA ASP A 166 4.06 15.94 9.14
C ASP A 166 3.15 15.64 10.33
N GLY A 167 2.35 14.57 10.24
CA GLY A 167 1.45 14.16 11.31
C GLY A 167 2.19 13.85 12.59
N PHE A 168 3.28 13.10 12.51
CA PHE A 168 4.12 12.76 13.66
C PHE A 168 4.67 14.00 14.36
N ALA A 169 5.28 14.93 13.61
CA ALA A 169 5.80 16.18 14.16
C ALA A 169 4.69 17.07 14.77
N ALA A 170 3.52 17.12 14.12
CA ALA A 170 2.36 17.84 14.64
C ALA A 170 1.85 17.25 15.96
N GLY A 171 1.83 15.91 16.09
CA GLY A 171 1.46 15.22 17.32
C GLY A 171 2.38 15.55 18.48
N VAL A 172 3.70 15.54 18.26
CA VAL A 172 4.72 15.95 19.24
C VAL A 172 4.54 17.41 19.65
N THR A 173 4.35 18.30 18.67
CA THR A 173 4.12 19.74 18.92
C THR A 173 2.87 19.95 19.75
N HIS A 174 1.79 19.24 19.47
CA HIS A 174 0.55 19.32 20.24
C HIS A 174 0.74 18.82 21.68
N TYR A 175 1.45 17.70 21.87
CA TYR A 175 1.80 17.21 23.21
C TYR A 175 2.55 18.27 24.01
N ASN A 176 3.56 18.89 23.43
CA ASN A 176 4.34 19.95 24.06
C ASN A 176 3.44 21.12 24.51
N SER A 177 2.52 21.56 23.65
CA SER A 177 1.58 22.63 23.94
C SER A 177 0.64 22.30 25.10
N VAL A 178 0.10 21.06 25.13
CA VAL A 178 -0.88 20.62 26.14
C VAL A 178 -0.21 20.34 27.50
N LYS A 179 1.01 19.79 27.48
CA LYS A 179 1.72 19.32 28.68
C LYS A 179 2.79 20.30 29.19
N GLY A 180 3.08 21.36 28.46
CA GLY A 180 4.11 22.34 28.84
C GLY A 180 5.53 21.74 28.77
N THR A 181 5.76 20.83 27.81
CA THR A 181 7.06 20.16 27.58
C THR A 181 7.75 20.72 26.34
N SER A 182 8.97 20.21 26.04
CA SER A 182 9.77 20.62 24.89
C SER A 182 10.45 19.42 24.21
N VAL A 183 9.68 18.35 23.97
CA VAL A 183 10.15 17.19 23.23
C VAL A 183 10.52 17.61 21.81
N GLN A 184 11.69 17.18 21.36
CA GLN A 184 12.23 17.51 20.03
C GLN A 184 11.95 16.41 19.02
N VAL A 185 11.73 16.81 17.75
CA VAL A 185 11.65 15.90 16.61
C VAL A 185 12.89 16.09 15.75
N LEU A 186 13.66 15.02 15.58
CA LEU A 186 14.79 14.99 14.65
C LEU A 186 14.37 14.40 13.31
N GLY A 187 15.07 14.80 12.25
CA GLY A 187 14.95 14.18 10.92
C GLY A 187 13.82 14.71 10.04
N TRP A 188 13.01 15.67 10.50
CA TRP A 188 11.99 16.33 9.70
C TRP A 188 11.70 17.74 10.17
N ASP A 189 11.72 18.69 9.23
CA ASP A 189 11.23 20.05 9.42
C ASP A 189 9.96 20.25 8.56
N PRO A 190 8.75 20.24 9.16
CA PRO A 190 7.51 20.38 8.42
C PRO A 190 7.34 21.77 7.78
N SER A 191 8.03 22.79 8.25
CA SER A 191 7.94 24.14 7.69
C SER A 191 8.80 24.32 6.44
N ALA A 192 9.99 23.74 6.43
CA ALA A 192 10.88 23.73 5.28
C ALA A 192 10.57 22.61 4.27
N LYS A 193 9.82 21.58 4.70
CA LYS A 193 9.63 20.32 3.95
C LYS A 193 10.96 19.62 3.63
N GLU A 194 11.90 19.72 4.57
CA GLU A 194 13.22 19.12 4.48
C GLU A 194 13.46 18.14 5.62
N GLY A 195 14.24 17.10 5.36
CA GLY A 195 14.55 16.10 6.37
C GLY A 195 15.45 14.97 5.88
N LEU A 196 15.47 13.90 6.64
CA LEU A 196 16.29 12.73 6.37
C LEU A 196 15.54 11.73 5.47
N PHE A 197 16.16 11.34 4.37
CA PHE A 197 15.65 10.34 3.43
C PHE A 197 16.76 9.39 3.01
N THR A 198 16.46 8.07 3.01
CA THR A 198 17.43 7.04 2.60
C THR A 198 17.65 7.00 1.08
N GLY A 199 16.75 7.61 0.31
CA GLY A 199 16.77 7.58 -1.16
C GLY A 199 16.24 6.29 -1.78
N ASN A 200 15.70 5.36 -0.98
CA ASN A 200 15.20 4.07 -1.45
C ASN A 200 14.16 3.46 -0.49
N PHE A 201 13.54 2.33 -0.91
CA PHE A 201 12.60 1.55 -0.12
C PHE A 201 13.02 0.08 0.08
N ASN A 202 14.29 -0.27 -0.15
CA ASN A 202 14.71 -1.67 -0.13
C ASN A 202 15.98 -1.98 0.68
N SER A 203 16.77 -0.97 1.08
CA SER A 203 18.02 -1.18 1.83
C SER A 203 17.77 -1.23 3.35
N LEU A 204 17.84 -2.42 3.93
CA LEU A 204 17.78 -2.60 5.37
C LEU A 204 18.97 -1.95 6.09
N ASP A 205 20.14 -1.95 5.45
CA ASP A 205 21.35 -1.36 6.01
C ASP A 205 21.20 0.16 6.16
N ASP A 206 20.56 0.84 5.20
CA ASP A 206 20.26 2.27 5.33
C ASP A 206 19.26 2.52 6.47
N GLY A 207 18.23 1.69 6.61
CA GLY A 207 17.30 1.80 7.73
C GLY A 207 17.98 1.68 9.09
N ARG A 208 18.93 0.77 9.20
CA ARG A 208 19.75 0.61 10.39
C ARG A 208 20.63 1.85 10.63
N ALA A 209 21.32 2.34 9.60
CA ALA A 209 22.24 3.46 9.71
C ALA A 209 21.53 4.77 10.10
N PHE A 210 20.37 5.05 9.48
CA PHE A 210 19.58 6.24 9.80
C PHE A 210 19.00 6.19 11.23
N ALA A 211 18.50 5.02 11.66
CA ALA A 211 18.05 4.86 13.04
C ALA A 211 19.18 4.98 14.04
N GLN A 212 20.39 4.47 13.72
CA GLN A 212 21.58 4.62 14.56
C GLN A 212 21.96 6.09 14.71
N ASN A 213 22.00 6.85 13.61
CA ASN A 213 22.32 8.27 13.65
C ASN A 213 21.34 9.05 14.56
N LEU A 214 20.04 8.81 14.41
CA LEU A 214 19.03 9.44 15.27
C LEU A 214 19.19 9.03 16.75
N TYR A 215 19.50 7.77 17.01
CA TYR A 215 19.77 7.26 18.37
C TYR A 215 21.01 7.91 18.96
N ASP A 216 22.07 8.05 18.20
CA ASP A 216 23.33 8.70 18.64
C ASP A 216 23.12 10.19 18.94
N GLU A 217 22.13 10.84 18.28
CA GLU A 217 21.68 12.20 18.58
C GLU A 217 20.69 12.26 19.75
N GLY A 218 20.38 11.13 20.38
CA GLY A 218 19.57 11.03 21.60
C GLY A 218 18.12 10.63 21.40
N ALA A 219 17.67 10.31 20.19
CA ALA A 219 16.30 9.83 19.98
C ALA A 219 16.13 8.42 20.57
N ASP A 220 15.12 8.25 21.43
CA ASP A 220 14.75 6.96 22.00
C ASP A 220 13.51 6.32 21.35
N ILE A 221 12.88 7.05 20.42
CA ILE A 221 11.78 6.58 19.60
C ILE A 221 11.96 7.08 18.17
N VAL A 222 11.89 6.18 17.19
CA VAL A 222 12.06 6.51 15.77
C VAL A 222 10.90 5.96 14.95
N MET A 223 10.37 6.79 14.06
CA MET A 223 9.36 6.41 13.04
C MET A 223 10.01 6.40 11.64
N PRO A 224 10.48 5.26 11.14
CA PRO A 224 10.99 5.12 9.78
C PRO A 224 9.83 4.96 8.79
N VAL A 225 9.63 5.94 7.90
CA VAL A 225 8.58 5.93 6.87
C VAL A 225 9.18 5.47 5.54
N ALA A 226 9.56 4.19 5.47
CA ALA A 226 10.40 3.70 4.39
C ALA A 226 10.13 2.23 3.99
N GLY A 227 8.92 1.72 4.20
CA GLY A 227 8.58 0.32 3.86
C GLY A 227 9.57 -0.69 4.46
N PRO A 228 10.08 -1.65 3.68
CA PRO A 228 11.00 -2.69 4.18
C PRO A 228 12.31 -2.16 4.79
N VAL A 229 12.77 -0.98 4.41
CA VAL A 229 13.94 -0.31 5.03
C VAL A 229 13.77 -0.20 6.55
N SER A 230 12.55 0.03 7.04
CA SER A 230 12.22 0.13 8.47
C SER A 230 12.57 -1.13 9.28
N GLN A 231 12.66 -2.29 8.64
CA GLN A 231 13.06 -3.54 9.30
C GLN A 231 14.51 -3.49 9.79
N GLY A 232 15.39 -2.73 9.10
CA GLY A 232 16.75 -2.46 9.57
C GLY A 232 16.78 -1.66 10.88
N SER A 233 15.88 -0.68 11.00
CA SER A 233 15.70 0.09 12.24
C SER A 233 15.18 -0.79 13.38
N ALA A 234 14.23 -1.67 13.11
CA ALA A 234 13.69 -2.60 14.11
C ALA A 234 14.74 -3.62 14.57
N ALA A 235 15.59 -4.09 13.66
CA ALA A 235 16.69 -4.97 14.01
C ALA A 235 17.71 -4.27 14.93
N LEU A 236 18.07 -3.02 14.65
CA LEU A 236 18.91 -2.21 15.53
C LEU A 236 18.28 -2.05 16.92
N ALA A 237 17.00 -1.66 16.98
CA ALA A 237 16.29 -1.50 18.25
C ALA A 237 16.25 -2.79 19.07
N SER A 238 16.13 -3.96 18.41
CA SER A 238 16.18 -5.27 19.08
C SER A 238 17.56 -5.56 19.69
N GLU A 239 18.63 -5.13 19.03
CA GLU A 239 20.01 -5.28 19.53
C GLU A 239 20.30 -4.34 20.69
N LEU A 240 19.85 -3.08 20.60
CA LEU A 240 20.03 -2.07 21.66
C LEU A 240 19.14 -2.34 22.87
N GLY A 241 18.01 -3.00 22.66
CA GLY A 241 17.01 -3.28 23.68
C GLY A 241 15.90 -2.21 23.75
N THR A 242 14.70 -2.66 24.09
CA THR A 242 13.46 -1.84 24.10
C THR A 242 13.47 -0.68 25.09
N ASP A 243 14.37 -0.70 26.05
CA ASP A 243 14.56 0.40 27.00
C ASP A 243 15.38 1.57 26.43
N ASN A 244 16.12 1.32 25.37
CA ASN A 244 17.01 2.28 24.72
C ASN A 244 16.42 2.84 23.43
N LEU A 245 15.81 2.00 22.59
CA LEU A 245 15.21 2.43 21.34
C LEU A 245 13.89 1.68 21.06
N LYS A 246 12.85 2.43 20.69
CA LYS A 246 11.56 1.90 20.21
C LYS A 246 11.30 2.39 18.79
N ILE A 247 10.50 1.62 18.06
CA ILE A 247 10.12 1.91 16.69
C ILE A 247 8.61 2.14 16.60
N ILE A 248 8.22 3.14 15.82
CA ILE A 248 6.85 3.27 15.31
C ILE A 248 6.81 2.58 13.96
N GLY A 249 6.00 1.55 13.83
CA GLY A 249 5.79 0.86 12.54
C GLY A 249 4.94 1.68 11.59
N VAL A 250 4.94 1.29 10.31
CA VAL A 250 4.10 1.90 9.26
C VAL A 250 3.39 0.83 8.43
N ASP A 251 2.31 1.24 7.75
CA ASP A 251 1.53 0.50 6.76
C ASP A 251 0.70 -0.66 7.33
N ALA A 252 1.30 -1.66 7.94
CA ALA A 252 0.66 -2.82 8.53
C ALA A 252 1.01 -2.95 10.01
N ASP A 253 0.20 -3.65 10.80
CA ASP A 253 0.50 -3.91 12.22
C ASP A 253 1.81 -4.72 12.34
N GLN A 254 2.90 -4.00 12.59
CA GLN A 254 4.24 -4.57 12.63
C GLN A 254 4.47 -5.50 13.82
N TYR A 255 3.69 -5.38 14.88
CA TYR A 255 3.74 -6.33 15.99
C TYR A 255 3.41 -7.77 15.53
N TYR A 256 2.49 -7.92 14.58
CA TYR A 256 2.13 -9.22 14.02
C TYR A 256 2.96 -9.57 12.77
N LYS A 257 3.36 -8.58 11.97
CA LYS A 257 4.06 -8.82 10.70
C LYS A 257 5.55 -9.10 10.89
N ASP A 258 6.19 -8.46 11.87
CA ASP A 258 7.60 -8.67 12.18
C ASP A 258 7.80 -9.39 13.52
N ALA A 259 7.42 -10.67 13.55
CA ALA A 259 7.45 -11.49 14.76
C ALA A 259 8.84 -11.53 15.44
N LYS A 260 9.92 -11.38 14.67
CA LYS A 260 11.29 -11.36 15.17
C LYS A 260 11.56 -10.15 16.06
N ASN A 261 11.10 -8.97 15.63
CA ASN A 261 11.38 -7.71 16.29
C ASN A 261 10.14 -7.11 17.01
N LYS A 262 9.06 -7.87 17.17
CA LYS A 262 7.77 -7.38 17.66
C LYS A 262 7.82 -6.56 18.96
N SER A 263 8.77 -6.85 19.85
CA SER A 263 8.89 -6.21 21.17
C SER A 263 9.36 -4.76 21.09
N VAL A 264 9.99 -4.35 19.99
CA VAL A 264 10.50 -2.97 19.84
C VAL A 264 9.44 -2.00 19.33
N TYR A 265 8.36 -2.51 18.73
CA TYR A 265 7.29 -1.65 18.21
C TYR A 265 6.46 -1.06 19.36
N LEU A 266 6.44 0.27 19.45
CA LEU A 266 5.60 0.99 20.39
C LEU A 266 4.14 1.02 19.92
N THR A 267 3.96 1.31 18.64
CA THR A 267 2.69 1.28 17.89
C THR A 267 2.99 1.24 16.40
N THR A 268 1.95 1.19 15.57
CA THR A 268 2.07 1.26 14.10
C THR A 268 1.05 2.25 13.55
N VAL A 269 1.45 3.09 12.59
CA VAL A 269 0.56 3.92 11.77
C VAL A 269 0.15 3.11 10.56
N MET A 270 -1.09 2.64 10.54
CA MET A 270 -1.59 1.68 9.55
C MET A 270 -2.33 2.35 8.40
N LYS A 271 -2.28 1.72 7.23
CA LYS A 271 -3.14 1.97 6.07
C LYS A 271 -3.97 0.72 5.79
N ALA A 272 -5.29 0.85 5.67
CA ALA A 272 -6.19 -0.26 5.34
C ALA A 272 -6.20 -0.57 3.83
N MET A 273 -5.02 -0.75 3.23
CA MET A 273 -4.86 -1.01 1.79
C MET A 273 -5.56 -2.30 1.36
N ASP A 274 -5.59 -3.31 2.21
CA ASP A 274 -6.33 -4.55 1.95
C ASP A 274 -7.84 -4.29 1.77
N ALA A 275 -8.43 -3.49 2.64
CA ALA A 275 -9.85 -3.15 2.56
C ALA A 275 -10.15 -2.28 1.33
N THR A 276 -9.30 -1.30 1.01
CA THR A 276 -9.54 -0.42 -0.15
C THR A 276 -9.31 -1.13 -1.48
N VAL A 277 -8.31 -2.00 -1.58
CA VAL A 277 -8.08 -2.85 -2.76
C VAL A 277 -9.24 -3.82 -2.96
N LEU A 278 -9.70 -4.51 -1.89
CA LEU A 278 -10.87 -5.37 -1.96
C LEU A 278 -12.11 -4.61 -2.46
N ALA A 279 -12.38 -3.43 -1.92
CA ALA A 279 -13.53 -2.62 -2.33
C ALA A 279 -13.48 -2.21 -3.81
N VAL A 280 -12.30 -1.87 -4.35
CA VAL A 280 -12.14 -1.60 -5.78
C VAL A 280 -12.42 -2.84 -6.62
N ILE A 281 -11.88 -4.01 -6.26
CA ILE A 281 -12.13 -5.27 -6.97
C ILE A 281 -13.63 -5.60 -6.96
N GLU A 282 -14.29 -5.44 -5.81
CA GLU A 282 -15.74 -5.66 -5.68
C GLU A 282 -16.56 -4.72 -6.55
N SER A 283 -16.17 -3.45 -6.68
CA SER A 283 -16.85 -2.49 -7.54
C SER A 283 -16.76 -2.86 -9.03
N VAL A 284 -15.67 -3.49 -9.47
CA VAL A 284 -15.57 -4.04 -10.84
C VAL A 284 -16.43 -5.29 -11.00
N LEU A 285 -16.44 -6.17 -9.99
CA LEU A 285 -17.24 -7.40 -10.00
C LEU A 285 -18.74 -7.13 -10.08
N ASP A 286 -19.24 -6.12 -9.38
CA ASP A 286 -20.67 -5.78 -9.35
C ASP A 286 -21.08 -4.75 -10.41
N GLY A 287 -20.11 -4.23 -11.20
CA GLY A 287 -20.33 -3.26 -12.27
C GLY A 287 -20.56 -1.82 -11.81
N SER A 288 -20.25 -1.50 -10.56
CA SER A 288 -20.36 -0.14 -10.00
C SER A 288 -19.04 0.65 -10.07
N PHE A 289 -18.01 0.12 -10.72
CA PHE A 289 -16.71 0.76 -10.82
C PHE A 289 -16.81 2.14 -11.47
N GLU A 290 -16.32 3.14 -10.77
CA GLU A 290 -16.14 4.49 -11.26
C GLU A 290 -14.72 4.96 -10.92
N GLY A 291 -14.00 5.48 -11.91
CA GLY A 291 -12.70 6.10 -11.68
C GLY A 291 -12.82 7.34 -10.80
N GLY A 292 -11.75 7.65 -10.07
CA GLY A 292 -11.78 8.79 -9.16
C GLY A 292 -10.81 8.65 -8.01
N LEU A 293 -11.20 9.12 -6.83
CA LEU A 293 -10.37 9.17 -5.64
C LEU A 293 -11.06 8.47 -4.46
N ALA A 294 -10.38 7.49 -3.89
CA ALA A 294 -10.70 6.90 -2.60
C ALA A 294 -9.74 7.42 -1.52
N VAL A 295 -10.27 7.96 -0.43
CA VAL A 295 -9.47 8.52 0.66
C VAL A 295 -9.68 7.73 1.95
N GLY A 296 -8.62 7.10 2.45
CA GLY A 296 -8.60 6.46 3.76
C GLY A 296 -8.37 7.49 4.87
N THR A 297 -9.23 7.50 5.89
CA THR A 297 -9.15 8.41 7.05
C THR A 297 -9.39 7.64 8.34
N LEU A 298 -9.16 8.25 9.51
CA LEU A 298 -9.57 7.69 10.80
C LEU A 298 -11.08 7.47 10.87
N GLU A 299 -11.87 8.38 10.29
CA GLU A 299 -13.34 8.32 10.33
C GLU A 299 -13.90 7.07 9.63
N ASN A 300 -13.29 6.69 8.50
CA ASN A 300 -13.72 5.52 7.72
C ASN A 300 -12.86 4.27 7.95
N ASN A 301 -11.99 4.28 8.99
CA ASN A 301 -11.03 3.22 9.29
C ASN A 301 -10.04 2.92 8.14
N GLY A 302 -9.82 3.86 7.25
CA GLY A 302 -8.84 3.74 6.17
C GLY A 302 -7.41 3.95 6.64
N VAL A 303 -7.21 4.58 7.81
CA VAL A 303 -5.95 4.66 8.56
C VAL A 303 -6.21 4.39 10.03
N GLY A 304 -5.18 3.97 10.78
CA GLY A 304 -5.31 3.69 12.21
C GLY A 304 -3.98 3.56 12.93
#